data_6fb40fa095dac3c89e7fd497c6a0cfcf
#
_entry.id   6fb40fa095dac3c89e7fd497c6a0cfcf
#
_cell.length_a   1.000
_cell.length_b   1.000
_cell.length_c   1.000
_cell.angle_alpha   90.00
_cell.angle_beta   90.00
_cell.angle_gamma   90.00
#
_symmetry.space_group_name_H-M   'P 1'
#
loop_
_entity.id
_entity.type
_entity.pdbx_description
1 polymer ?
#
loop_
_entity_poly.entity_id
_entity_poly.type
_entity_poly.pdbx_seq_one_letter_code
_entity_poly.pdbx_strand_id
1 'polypeptide(L)'
;MLDFVNNSGMEVYSSLWLKYSPFLALILLKIFVNVSECASQAEINRHLELGKEYLARGQLSDALIHYHSAVDGDPNNYLTYFKRGTVYLALGKAKNALNDLDKVLDLNPDFTPAKMNRGLIHLKQANYDQAQLDFYNVLRTDPYNAEANEYIQRIEPAKERKRAAEYYYGHDDYPNAIQLVTEALETSPWASSLYELRAEMQLANNDFMAAISDIKTTTKLQSDNTEGYLKLSKLLYKVGQATDSLKNIRECLKLDPDHKECFPFYKKVKKIEKFITEAQSALENKEYPDCISNAEKVLKNEKEIPNIMFEGKKLLCTCYTESEQSDEAIQICKEALELVEDVDIYFSRAEAYLQTEMYDDALRDYRRILEIDPHNERAKEGLRKAEQRQKQSEKRDYYKILGVKRSATKKEIVKAYRKMAQKWHPDNYTLDEKMKKIAEKKFVDIAAAKEVLTDEEKRRQFDMGEDPLDPESGKGGMPNFHFQHFHGSPFQFKFHFD
;
A
#
# COMPACT_ATOMS: atom_id res chain seq x y z
N MET A 1 -75.43 21.70 42.01
CA MET A 1 -76.70 21.02 41.79
C MET A 1 -76.40 20.14 40.59
N LEU A 2 -75.79 18.97 40.77
CA LEU A 2 -76.24 17.74 41.37
C LEU A 2 -77.40 17.13 40.56
N ASP A 3 -76.99 16.04 39.94
CA ASP A 3 -77.49 14.68 40.03
C ASP A 3 -78.56 14.25 39.05
N PHE A 4 -78.43 12.98 38.69
CA PHE A 4 -79.35 12.09 37.91
C PHE A 4 -79.15 12.06 36.40
N VAL A 5 -78.11 11.32 35.95
CA VAL A 5 -78.29 10.54 34.72
C VAL A 5 -78.06 9.06 35.03
N ASN A 6 -79.16 8.50 35.06
CA ASN A 6 -79.65 7.12 35.08
C ASN A 6 -78.67 6.02 34.67
N ASN A 7 -78.49 5.09 35.60
CA ASN A 7 -77.84 3.79 35.56
C ASN A 7 -78.72 2.69 34.89
N SER A 8 -79.68 3.06 34.05
CA SER A 8 -80.58 2.13 33.43
C SER A 8 -80.26 1.77 31.96
N GLY A 9 -79.25 2.41 31.36
CA GLY A 9 -78.81 2.12 29.97
C GLY A 9 -77.82 0.96 29.81
N MET A 10 -77.05 0.68 30.85
CA MET A 10 -75.97 -0.34 30.77
C MET A 10 -76.45 -1.77 31.08
N GLU A 11 -77.50 -1.90 31.86
CA GLU A 11 -78.13 -3.24 32.15
C GLU A 11 -78.98 -3.80 31.01
N VAL A 12 -79.53 -2.97 30.13
CA VAL A 12 -80.27 -3.41 28.97
C VAL A 12 -79.34 -3.95 27.85
N TYR A 13 -78.18 -3.39 27.70
CA TYR A 13 -77.19 -3.90 26.74
C TYR A 13 -76.55 -5.22 27.20
N SER A 14 -76.31 -5.42 28.47
CA SER A 14 -75.75 -6.65 29.00
C SER A 14 -76.73 -7.85 28.93
N SER A 15 -78.05 -7.61 29.01
CA SER A 15 -79.05 -8.66 28.92
C SER A 15 -79.42 -9.06 27.48
N LEU A 16 -79.21 -8.22 26.51
CA LEU A 16 -79.33 -8.56 25.07
C LEU A 16 -78.15 -9.39 24.55
N TRP A 17 -76.97 -9.26 25.10
CA TRP A 17 -75.80 -10.07 24.69
C TRP A 17 -75.83 -11.50 25.17
N LEU A 18 -76.53 -11.79 26.26
CA LEU A 18 -76.71 -13.14 26.80
C LEU A 18 -77.82 -13.98 26.14
N LYS A 19 -78.65 -13.37 25.29
CA LYS A 19 -79.78 -14.07 24.63
C LYS A 19 -79.53 -14.41 23.15
N TYR A 20 -78.48 -13.90 22.51
CA TYR A 20 -78.21 -14.33 21.12
C TYR A 20 -77.23 -15.46 21.12
N SER A 21 -77.71 -16.58 20.64
CA SER A 21 -77.01 -17.86 20.44
C SER A 21 -75.50 -17.75 20.25
N PRO A 22 -74.69 -18.62 20.92
CA PRO A 22 -73.26 -18.75 20.66
C PRO A 22 -72.92 -18.93 19.19
N PHE A 23 -73.88 -19.25 18.37
CA PHE A 23 -73.80 -19.36 16.92
C PHE A 23 -73.56 -18.00 16.23
N LEU A 24 -74.15 -16.90 16.70
CA LEU A 24 -73.98 -15.56 16.13
C LEU A 24 -72.63 -14.99 16.49
N ALA A 25 -72.12 -15.23 17.70
CA ALA A 25 -70.80 -14.86 18.14
C ALA A 25 -69.70 -15.59 17.33
N LEU A 26 -69.90 -16.87 17.03
CA LEU A 26 -69.04 -17.67 16.17
C LEU A 26 -69.01 -17.19 14.71
N ILE A 27 -70.19 -16.76 14.19
CA ILE A 27 -70.30 -16.20 12.85
C ILE A 27 -69.61 -14.84 12.77
N LEU A 28 -69.78 -13.95 13.75
CA LEU A 28 -69.15 -12.67 13.82
C LEU A 28 -67.65 -12.82 13.99
N LEU A 29 -67.13 -13.77 14.82
CA LEU A 29 -65.74 -14.08 14.97
C LEU A 29 -65.13 -14.60 13.65
N LYS A 30 -65.85 -15.52 12.94
CA LYS A 30 -65.44 -15.99 11.61
C LYS A 30 -65.40 -14.87 10.57
N ILE A 31 -66.36 -13.97 10.58
CA ILE A 31 -66.40 -12.81 9.67
C ILE A 31 -65.25 -11.87 10.01
N PHE A 32 -64.97 -11.61 11.30
CA PHE A 32 -63.86 -10.74 11.73
C PHE A 32 -62.47 -11.34 11.39
N VAL A 33 -62.31 -12.65 11.58
CA VAL A 33 -61.08 -13.39 11.19
C VAL A 33 -60.91 -13.34 9.66
N ASN A 34 -61.97 -13.63 8.87
CA ASN A 34 -61.92 -13.58 7.42
C ASN A 34 -61.66 -12.16 6.88
N VAL A 35 -62.15 -11.11 7.51
CA VAL A 35 -61.89 -9.71 7.12
C VAL A 35 -60.47 -9.31 7.48
N SER A 36 -59.93 -9.77 8.62
CA SER A 36 -58.54 -9.51 9.01
C SER A 36 -57.57 -10.26 8.11
N GLU A 37 -57.86 -11.53 7.75
CA GLU A 37 -57.05 -12.30 6.79
C GLU A 37 -57.08 -11.67 5.38
N CYS A 38 -58.23 -11.18 4.91
CA CYS A 38 -58.36 -10.53 3.61
C CYS A 38 -57.65 -9.19 3.56
N ALA A 39 -57.63 -8.40 4.65
CA ALA A 39 -56.89 -7.17 4.76
C ALA A 39 -55.37 -7.43 4.80
N SER A 40 -54.91 -8.46 5.52
CA SER A 40 -53.52 -8.90 5.55
C SER A 40 -53.05 -9.37 4.16
N GLN A 41 -53.89 -10.15 3.44
CA GLN A 41 -53.54 -10.63 2.10
C GLN A 41 -53.45 -9.49 1.07
N ALA A 42 -54.29 -8.47 1.17
CA ALA A 42 -54.20 -7.29 0.29
C ALA A 42 -52.93 -6.50 0.51
N GLU A 43 -52.47 -6.39 1.76
CA GLU A 43 -51.20 -5.74 2.12
C GLU A 43 -49.99 -6.52 1.61
N ILE A 44 -49.98 -7.85 1.77
CA ILE A 44 -48.95 -8.73 1.22
C ILE A 44 -48.83 -8.56 -0.31
N ASN A 45 -49.94 -8.60 -1.02
CA ASN A 45 -49.98 -8.43 -2.47
C ASN A 45 -49.46 -7.04 -2.89
N ARG A 46 -49.76 -6.00 -2.13
CA ARG A 46 -49.23 -4.65 -2.35
C ARG A 46 -47.70 -4.64 -2.23
N HIS A 47 -47.12 -5.27 -1.20
CA HIS A 47 -45.70 -5.40 -1.03
C HIS A 47 -45.04 -6.20 -2.17
N LEU A 48 -45.66 -7.27 -2.64
CA LEU A 48 -45.16 -8.05 -3.77
C LEU A 48 -45.13 -7.24 -5.07
N GLU A 49 -46.15 -6.43 -5.36
CA GLU A 49 -46.13 -5.57 -6.55
C GLU A 49 -45.15 -4.41 -6.43
N LEU A 50 -45.05 -3.77 -5.26
CA LEU A 50 -44.01 -2.75 -5.03
C LEU A 50 -42.59 -3.33 -5.15
N GLY A 51 -42.36 -4.50 -4.57
CA GLY A 51 -41.04 -5.18 -4.70
C GLY A 51 -40.67 -5.48 -6.16
N LYS A 52 -41.67 -5.90 -6.97
CA LYS A 52 -41.51 -6.14 -8.41
C LYS A 52 -41.23 -4.82 -9.17
N GLU A 53 -41.91 -3.75 -8.82
CA GLU A 53 -41.73 -2.44 -9.44
C GLU A 53 -40.34 -1.88 -9.15
N TYR A 54 -39.85 -1.92 -7.89
CA TYR A 54 -38.52 -1.51 -7.51
C TYR A 54 -37.44 -2.37 -8.17
N LEU A 55 -37.66 -3.70 -8.26
CA LEU A 55 -36.75 -4.60 -8.96
C LEU A 55 -36.64 -4.23 -10.45
N ALA A 56 -37.75 -3.93 -11.12
CA ALA A 56 -37.77 -3.52 -12.52
C ALA A 56 -37.02 -2.19 -12.75
N ARG A 57 -36.99 -1.32 -11.75
CA ARG A 57 -36.22 -0.06 -11.76
C ARG A 57 -34.75 -0.24 -11.37
N GLY A 58 -34.32 -1.44 -11.04
CA GLY A 58 -32.96 -1.72 -10.54
C GLY A 58 -32.71 -1.27 -9.10
N GLN A 59 -33.73 -0.85 -8.37
CA GLN A 59 -33.67 -0.43 -6.97
C GLN A 59 -33.72 -1.65 -6.03
N LEU A 60 -32.62 -2.42 -6.02
CA LEU A 60 -32.58 -3.74 -5.37
C LEU A 60 -32.78 -3.67 -3.85
N SER A 61 -32.28 -2.62 -3.21
CA SER A 61 -32.43 -2.44 -1.75
C SER A 61 -33.89 -2.15 -1.36
N ASP A 62 -34.56 -1.32 -2.13
CA ASP A 62 -35.99 -1.01 -1.89
C ASP A 62 -36.86 -2.23 -2.18
N ALA A 63 -36.57 -2.98 -3.25
CA ALA A 63 -37.21 -4.24 -3.54
C ALA A 63 -37.11 -5.24 -2.37
N LEU A 64 -35.93 -5.34 -1.71
CA LEU A 64 -35.73 -6.20 -0.55
C LEU A 64 -36.65 -5.82 0.62
N ILE A 65 -36.79 -4.52 0.93
CA ILE A 65 -37.64 -4.05 2.02
C ILE A 65 -39.06 -4.60 1.83
N HIS A 66 -39.60 -4.49 0.61
CA HIS A 66 -40.94 -4.96 0.31
C HIS A 66 -41.05 -6.49 0.30
N TYR A 67 -40.05 -7.21 -0.22
CA TYR A 67 -40.05 -8.67 -0.15
C TYR A 67 -39.85 -9.19 1.28
N HIS A 68 -39.15 -8.48 2.17
CA HIS A 68 -39.11 -8.81 3.60
C HIS A 68 -40.50 -8.73 4.22
N SER A 69 -41.20 -7.59 4.05
CA SER A 69 -42.56 -7.44 4.56
C SER A 69 -43.54 -8.50 4.00
N ALA A 70 -43.37 -8.87 2.72
CA ALA A 70 -44.22 -9.90 2.12
C ALA A 70 -43.91 -11.31 2.67
N VAL A 71 -42.67 -11.64 2.98
CA VAL A 71 -42.29 -12.91 3.63
C VAL A 71 -42.78 -12.95 5.07
N ASP A 72 -42.68 -11.84 5.81
CA ASP A 72 -43.17 -11.76 7.20
C ASP A 72 -44.67 -11.89 7.27
N GLY A 73 -45.41 -11.40 6.25
CA GLY A 73 -46.85 -11.51 6.14
C GLY A 73 -47.34 -12.90 5.73
N ASP A 74 -46.60 -13.64 4.89
CA ASP A 74 -46.93 -15.01 4.47
C ASP A 74 -45.65 -15.88 4.43
N PRO A 75 -45.28 -16.47 5.57
CA PRO A 75 -44.05 -17.31 5.66
C PRO A 75 -44.17 -18.66 4.93
N ASN A 76 -45.35 -19.02 4.41
CA ASN A 76 -45.55 -20.28 3.70
C ASN A 76 -45.59 -20.11 2.17
N ASN A 77 -45.41 -18.89 1.68
CA ASN A 77 -45.41 -18.61 0.25
C ASN A 77 -44.01 -18.76 -0.35
N TYR A 78 -43.69 -19.92 -0.93
CA TYR A 78 -42.40 -20.19 -1.53
C TYR A 78 -42.02 -19.22 -2.65
N LEU A 79 -42.96 -18.65 -3.40
CA LEU A 79 -42.71 -17.70 -4.48
C LEU A 79 -42.11 -16.38 -3.96
N THR A 80 -42.54 -15.96 -2.75
CA THR A 80 -42.01 -14.74 -2.12
C THR A 80 -40.55 -14.91 -1.73
N TYR A 81 -40.19 -16.05 -1.15
CA TYR A 81 -38.78 -16.41 -0.89
C TYR A 81 -37.97 -16.48 -2.17
N PHE A 82 -38.49 -17.10 -3.23
CA PHE A 82 -37.82 -17.17 -4.51
C PHE A 82 -37.52 -15.79 -5.08
N LYS A 83 -38.50 -14.87 -5.07
CA LYS A 83 -38.30 -13.48 -5.52
C LYS A 83 -37.25 -12.75 -4.65
N ARG A 84 -37.31 -12.90 -3.32
CA ARG A 84 -36.31 -12.30 -2.42
C ARG A 84 -34.92 -12.89 -2.65
N GLY A 85 -34.83 -14.20 -2.82
CA GLY A 85 -33.57 -14.89 -3.15
C GLY A 85 -32.94 -14.42 -4.45
N THR A 86 -33.77 -14.17 -5.50
CA THR A 86 -33.24 -13.61 -6.76
C THR A 86 -32.69 -12.19 -6.60
N VAL A 87 -33.30 -11.36 -5.75
CA VAL A 87 -32.76 -10.01 -5.43
C VAL A 87 -31.49 -10.11 -4.63
N TYR A 88 -31.39 -11.05 -3.68
CA TYR A 88 -30.14 -11.30 -2.97
C TYR A 88 -29.00 -11.71 -3.92
N LEU A 89 -29.28 -12.54 -4.92
CA LEU A 89 -28.31 -12.90 -5.96
C LEU A 89 -27.84 -11.69 -6.76
N ALA A 90 -28.77 -10.84 -7.17
CA ALA A 90 -28.46 -9.62 -7.89
C ALA A 90 -27.60 -8.64 -7.06
N LEU A 91 -27.72 -8.68 -5.72
CA LEU A 91 -26.90 -7.92 -4.78
C LEU A 91 -25.58 -8.61 -4.39
N GLY A 92 -25.27 -9.79 -4.94
CA GLY A 92 -24.09 -10.57 -4.58
C GLY A 92 -24.15 -11.22 -3.18
N LYS A 93 -25.32 -11.28 -2.54
CA LYS A 93 -25.54 -11.85 -1.20
C LYS A 93 -25.86 -13.34 -1.30
N ALA A 94 -24.91 -14.14 -1.78
CA ALA A 94 -25.10 -15.56 -2.06
C ALA A 94 -25.60 -16.38 -0.85
N LYS A 95 -25.09 -16.12 0.36
CA LYS A 95 -25.52 -16.80 1.59
C LYS A 95 -26.99 -16.58 1.90
N ASN A 96 -27.48 -15.34 1.76
CA ASN A 96 -28.88 -15.01 1.97
C ASN A 96 -29.78 -15.63 0.88
N ALA A 97 -29.30 -15.63 -0.37
CA ALA A 97 -29.99 -16.25 -1.47
C ALA A 97 -30.13 -17.77 -1.28
N LEU A 98 -29.09 -18.46 -0.82
CA LEU A 98 -29.14 -19.89 -0.50
C LEU A 98 -30.19 -20.20 0.58
N ASN A 99 -30.21 -19.43 1.67
CA ASN A 99 -31.19 -19.61 2.74
C ASN A 99 -32.61 -19.49 2.22
N ASP A 100 -32.88 -18.52 1.34
CA ASP A 100 -34.22 -18.37 0.74
C ASP A 100 -34.54 -19.50 -0.25
N LEU A 101 -33.59 -19.93 -1.08
CA LEU A 101 -33.76 -21.04 -2.03
C LEU A 101 -33.98 -22.38 -1.30
N ASP A 102 -33.28 -22.61 -0.19
CA ASP A 102 -33.50 -23.76 0.67
C ASP A 102 -34.94 -23.75 1.24
N LYS A 103 -35.38 -22.59 1.71
CA LYS A 103 -36.75 -22.44 2.19
C LYS A 103 -37.80 -22.63 1.08
N VAL A 104 -37.50 -22.19 -0.14
CA VAL A 104 -38.37 -22.50 -1.33
C VAL A 104 -38.50 -24.00 -1.51
N LEU A 105 -37.39 -24.74 -1.47
CA LEU A 105 -37.36 -26.19 -1.72
C LEU A 105 -37.90 -27.00 -0.55
N ASP A 106 -37.87 -26.48 0.69
CA ASP A 106 -38.58 -27.04 1.83
C ASP A 106 -40.12 -26.96 1.64
N LEU A 107 -40.61 -25.82 1.12
CA LEU A 107 -42.03 -25.56 0.90
C LEU A 107 -42.54 -26.20 -0.39
N ASN A 108 -41.75 -26.23 -1.44
CA ASN A 108 -42.06 -26.81 -2.74
C ASN A 108 -40.81 -27.53 -3.31
N PRO A 109 -40.61 -28.84 -2.99
CA PRO A 109 -39.44 -29.61 -3.41
C PRO A 109 -39.28 -29.76 -4.94
N ASP A 110 -40.34 -29.59 -5.70
CA ASP A 110 -40.31 -29.76 -7.16
C ASP A 110 -40.13 -28.45 -7.94
N PHE A 111 -39.90 -27.35 -7.25
CA PHE A 111 -39.74 -26.04 -7.90
C PHE A 111 -38.37 -25.94 -8.62
N THR A 112 -38.33 -26.33 -9.87
CA THR A 112 -37.14 -26.39 -10.73
C THR A 112 -36.31 -25.10 -10.80
N PRO A 113 -36.90 -23.87 -10.86
CA PRO A 113 -36.12 -22.64 -10.88
C PRO A 113 -35.27 -22.42 -9.63
N ALA A 114 -35.72 -22.86 -8.45
CA ALA A 114 -34.94 -22.78 -7.24
C ALA A 114 -33.76 -23.77 -7.25
N LYS A 115 -33.96 -25.00 -7.75
CA LYS A 115 -32.88 -25.97 -7.91
C LYS A 115 -31.80 -25.43 -8.86
N MET A 116 -32.22 -24.84 -9.99
CA MET A 116 -31.26 -24.22 -10.95
C MET A 116 -30.42 -23.11 -10.29
N ASN A 117 -31.08 -22.17 -9.61
CA ASN A 117 -30.38 -21.06 -8.96
C ASN A 117 -29.48 -21.54 -7.82
N ARG A 118 -29.93 -22.49 -6.99
CA ARG A 118 -29.17 -23.08 -5.90
C ARG A 118 -27.94 -23.85 -6.43
N GLY A 119 -28.14 -24.68 -7.44
CA GLY A 119 -27.07 -25.40 -8.11
C GLY A 119 -26.03 -24.47 -8.73
N LEU A 120 -26.47 -23.35 -9.34
CA LEU A 120 -25.56 -22.35 -9.89
C LEU A 120 -24.73 -21.63 -8.80
N ILE A 121 -25.35 -21.31 -7.64
CA ILE A 121 -24.60 -20.74 -6.51
C ILE A 121 -23.57 -21.74 -6.00
N HIS A 122 -23.96 -23.01 -5.82
CA HIS A 122 -23.05 -24.06 -5.39
C HIS A 122 -21.90 -24.26 -6.37
N LEU A 123 -22.17 -24.24 -7.69
CA LEU A 123 -21.12 -24.32 -8.72
C LEU A 123 -20.13 -23.14 -8.60
N LYS A 124 -20.67 -21.91 -8.47
CA LYS A 124 -19.84 -20.71 -8.31
C LYS A 124 -19.02 -20.70 -7.03
N GLN A 125 -19.47 -21.39 -5.98
CA GLN A 125 -18.78 -21.56 -4.69
C GLN A 125 -17.85 -22.79 -4.64
N ALA A 126 -17.71 -23.53 -5.74
CA ALA A 126 -16.99 -24.80 -5.83
C ALA A 126 -17.55 -25.93 -4.93
N ASN A 127 -18.82 -25.83 -4.52
CA ASN A 127 -19.57 -26.88 -3.85
C ASN A 127 -20.11 -27.87 -4.90
N TYR A 128 -19.22 -28.53 -5.61
CA TYR A 128 -19.51 -29.27 -6.84
C TYR A 128 -20.53 -30.40 -6.65
N ASP A 129 -20.50 -31.11 -5.52
CA ASP A 129 -21.38 -32.24 -5.27
C ASP A 129 -22.83 -31.78 -5.07
N GLN A 130 -23.04 -30.67 -4.36
CA GLN A 130 -24.35 -30.05 -4.18
C GLN A 130 -24.87 -29.48 -5.51
N ALA A 131 -24.01 -28.82 -6.27
CA ALA A 131 -24.36 -28.32 -7.61
C ALA A 131 -24.80 -29.45 -8.52
N GLN A 132 -24.03 -30.51 -8.56
CA GLN A 132 -24.33 -31.69 -9.39
C GLN A 132 -25.65 -32.35 -9.00
N LEU A 133 -25.93 -32.48 -7.71
CA LEU A 133 -27.21 -33.02 -7.20
C LEU A 133 -28.40 -32.16 -7.66
N ASP A 134 -28.31 -30.84 -7.52
CA ASP A 134 -29.38 -29.95 -7.93
C ASP A 134 -29.64 -30.02 -9.46
N PHE A 135 -28.59 -29.98 -10.28
CA PHE A 135 -28.71 -30.07 -11.72
C PHE A 135 -29.23 -31.44 -12.19
N TYR A 136 -28.82 -32.55 -11.58
CA TYR A 136 -29.43 -33.85 -11.88
C TYR A 136 -30.91 -33.92 -11.51
N ASN A 137 -31.32 -33.28 -10.40
CA ASN A 137 -32.73 -33.20 -10.03
C ASN A 137 -33.54 -32.36 -11.03
N VAL A 138 -32.92 -31.31 -11.64
CA VAL A 138 -33.52 -30.57 -12.74
C VAL A 138 -33.69 -31.46 -13.97
N LEU A 139 -32.64 -32.17 -14.39
CA LEU A 139 -32.66 -33.06 -15.57
C LEU A 139 -33.59 -34.27 -15.41
N ARG A 140 -33.89 -34.69 -14.17
CA ARG A 140 -34.89 -35.71 -13.92
C ARG A 140 -36.31 -35.22 -14.27
N THR A 141 -36.56 -33.92 -14.09
CA THR A 141 -37.86 -33.30 -14.42
C THR A 141 -37.89 -32.83 -15.88
N ASP A 142 -36.80 -32.26 -16.36
CA ASP A 142 -36.61 -31.76 -17.73
C ASP A 142 -35.30 -32.29 -18.31
N PRO A 143 -35.30 -33.46 -18.98
CA PRO A 143 -34.09 -34.11 -19.51
C PRO A 143 -33.36 -33.29 -20.60
N TYR A 144 -34.03 -32.33 -21.23
CA TYR A 144 -33.53 -31.51 -22.32
C TYR A 144 -33.10 -30.11 -21.85
N ASN A 145 -33.02 -29.86 -20.55
CA ASN A 145 -32.61 -28.57 -20.02
C ASN A 145 -31.13 -28.28 -20.39
N ALA A 146 -30.96 -27.39 -21.35
CA ALA A 146 -29.65 -27.08 -21.93
C ALA A 146 -28.69 -26.49 -20.89
N GLU A 147 -29.18 -25.59 -20.02
CA GLU A 147 -28.35 -24.92 -19.00
C GLU A 147 -27.86 -25.93 -17.95
N ALA A 148 -28.73 -26.80 -17.45
CA ALA A 148 -28.35 -27.81 -16.47
C ALA A 148 -27.31 -28.79 -17.04
N ASN A 149 -27.49 -29.21 -18.30
CA ASN A 149 -26.50 -30.05 -18.99
C ASN A 149 -25.15 -29.35 -19.16
N GLU A 150 -25.14 -28.06 -19.54
CA GLU A 150 -23.91 -27.27 -19.67
C GLU A 150 -23.20 -27.15 -18.33
N TYR A 151 -23.91 -26.84 -17.25
CA TYR A 151 -23.29 -26.69 -15.92
C TYR A 151 -22.71 -28.02 -15.41
N ILE A 152 -23.36 -29.15 -15.62
CA ILE A 152 -22.83 -30.47 -15.24
C ILE A 152 -21.51 -30.75 -15.97
N GLN A 153 -21.43 -30.43 -17.27
CA GLN A 153 -20.19 -30.64 -18.05
C GLN A 153 -19.01 -29.80 -17.54
N ARG A 154 -19.26 -28.69 -16.86
CA ARG A 154 -18.19 -27.82 -16.27
C ARG A 154 -17.69 -28.33 -14.93
N ILE A 155 -18.45 -29.15 -14.21
CA ILE A 155 -18.14 -29.59 -12.85
C ILE A 155 -16.88 -30.47 -12.81
N GLU A 156 -16.85 -31.55 -13.58
CA GLU A 156 -15.76 -32.52 -13.50
C GLU A 156 -14.41 -31.94 -13.93
N PRO A 157 -14.30 -31.16 -15.04
CA PRO A 157 -13.07 -30.45 -15.35
C PRO A 157 -12.59 -29.49 -14.24
N ALA A 158 -13.50 -28.81 -13.54
CA ALA A 158 -13.13 -27.94 -12.43
C ALA A 158 -12.61 -28.71 -11.20
N LYS A 159 -13.23 -29.88 -10.89
CA LYS A 159 -12.74 -30.80 -9.85
C LYS A 159 -11.35 -31.34 -10.19
N GLU A 160 -11.13 -31.76 -11.45
CA GLU A 160 -9.84 -32.27 -11.91
C GLU A 160 -8.74 -31.21 -11.83
N ARG A 161 -9.03 -29.98 -12.26
CA ARG A 161 -8.07 -28.85 -12.13
C ARG A 161 -7.67 -28.61 -10.68
N LYS A 162 -8.64 -28.61 -9.77
CA LYS A 162 -8.35 -28.45 -8.33
C LYS A 162 -7.44 -29.57 -7.83
N ARG A 163 -7.73 -30.84 -8.13
CA ARG A 163 -6.91 -31.99 -7.73
C ARG A 163 -5.50 -31.93 -8.33
N ALA A 164 -5.41 -31.58 -9.62
CA ALA A 164 -4.12 -31.41 -10.28
C ALA A 164 -3.30 -30.25 -9.68
N ALA A 165 -3.96 -29.14 -9.32
CA ALA A 165 -3.30 -28.03 -8.65
C ALA A 165 -2.73 -28.43 -7.28
N GLU A 166 -3.49 -29.18 -6.47
CA GLU A 166 -3.04 -29.72 -5.19
C GLU A 166 -1.86 -30.69 -5.37
N TYR A 167 -1.86 -31.49 -6.43
CA TYR A 167 -0.74 -32.37 -6.78
C TYR A 167 0.52 -31.58 -7.13
N TYR A 168 0.45 -30.59 -8.03
CA TYR A 168 1.59 -29.75 -8.41
C TYR A 168 2.11 -28.93 -7.22
N TYR A 169 1.22 -28.43 -6.37
CA TYR A 169 1.60 -27.73 -5.14
C TYR A 169 2.42 -28.61 -4.20
N GLY A 170 2.01 -29.88 -4.03
CA GLY A 170 2.74 -30.86 -3.23
C GLY A 170 4.12 -31.26 -3.82
N HIS A 171 4.40 -30.89 -5.06
CA HIS A 171 5.68 -31.12 -5.76
C HIS A 171 6.47 -29.82 -6.00
N ASP A 172 6.13 -28.74 -5.28
CA ASP A 172 6.75 -27.40 -5.36
C ASP A 172 6.69 -26.74 -6.76
N ASP A 173 5.81 -27.22 -7.63
CA ASP A 173 5.54 -26.61 -8.94
C ASP A 173 4.42 -25.56 -8.82
N TYR A 174 4.76 -24.47 -8.16
CA TYR A 174 3.81 -23.39 -7.85
C TYR A 174 3.21 -22.71 -9.09
N PRO A 175 3.97 -22.43 -10.16
CA PRO A 175 3.40 -21.81 -11.36
C PRO A 175 2.26 -22.61 -11.98
N ASN A 176 2.46 -23.92 -12.19
CA ASN A 176 1.43 -24.80 -12.74
C ASN A 176 0.25 -24.95 -11.77
N ALA A 177 0.50 -25.08 -10.47
CA ALA A 177 -0.54 -25.13 -9.46
C ALA A 177 -1.41 -23.86 -9.47
N ILE A 178 -0.83 -22.65 -9.48
CA ILE A 178 -1.52 -21.36 -9.53
C ILE A 178 -2.35 -21.23 -10.81
N GLN A 179 -1.81 -21.65 -11.96
CA GLN A 179 -2.54 -21.62 -13.23
C GLN A 179 -3.80 -22.49 -13.16
N LEU A 180 -3.70 -23.71 -12.69
CA LEU A 180 -4.84 -24.63 -12.61
C LEU A 180 -5.93 -24.15 -11.65
N VAL A 181 -5.58 -23.56 -10.50
CA VAL A 181 -6.56 -22.92 -9.61
C VAL A 181 -7.20 -21.72 -10.30
N THR A 182 -6.44 -20.95 -11.06
CA THR A 182 -6.97 -19.79 -11.80
C THR A 182 -8.01 -20.23 -12.83
N GLU A 183 -7.75 -21.30 -13.56
CA GLU A 183 -8.72 -21.89 -14.49
C GLU A 183 -9.95 -22.47 -13.76
N ALA A 184 -9.79 -23.06 -12.57
CA ALA A 184 -10.91 -23.51 -11.75
C ALA A 184 -11.79 -22.34 -11.26
N LEU A 185 -11.18 -21.20 -10.95
CA LEU A 185 -11.88 -19.96 -10.55
C LEU A 185 -12.72 -19.35 -11.67
N GLU A 186 -12.41 -19.61 -12.96
CA GLU A 186 -13.28 -19.19 -14.08
C GLU A 186 -14.66 -19.87 -13.99
N THR A 187 -14.69 -21.13 -13.54
CA THR A 187 -15.95 -21.85 -13.32
C THR A 187 -16.59 -21.48 -11.97
N SER A 188 -15.76 -21.23 -10.95
CA SER A 188 -16.21 -21.03 -9.55
C SER A 188 -15.68 -19.72 -8.95
N PRO A 189 -16.11 -18.55 -9.47
CA PRO A 189 -15.57 -17.25 -9.09
C PRO A 189 -15.96 -16.79 -7.67
N TRP A 190 -16.85 -17.49 -6.98
CA TRP A 190 -17.24 -17.18 -5.60
C TRP A 190 -16.69 -18.19 -4.58
N ALA A 191 -15.76 -19.03 -5.02
CA ALA A 191 -15.16 -20.06 -4.18
C ALA A 191 -14.04 -19.48 -3.31
N SER A 192 -14.36 -19.04 -2.08
CA SER A 192 -13.35 -18.56 -1.12
C SER A 192 -12.23 -19.58 -0.89
N SER A 193 -12.57 -20.87 -0.86
CA SER A 193 -11.59 -21.96 -0.69
C SER A 193 -10.57 -22.05 -1.82
N LEU A 194 -10.95 -21.73 -3.08
CA LEU A 194 -10.02 -21.71 -4.19
C LEU A 194 -9.10 -20.47 -4.15
N TYR A 195 -9.63 -19.31 -3.74
CA TYR A 195 -8.80 -18.14 -3.50
C TYR A 195 -7.80 -18.36 -2.36
N GLU A 196 -8.23 -19.00 -1.26
CA GLU A 196 -7.34 -19.36 -0.16
C GLU A 196 -6.25 -20.32 -0.59
N LEU A 197 -6.61 -21.36 -1.36
CA LEU A 197 -5.67 -22.31 -1.92
C LEU A 197 -4.65 -21.62 -2.85
N ARG A 198 -5.11 -20.74 -3.75
CA ARG A 198 -4.23 -19.99 -4.63
C ARG A 198 -3.33 -19.03 -3.86
N ALA A 199 -3.86 -18.37 -2.83
CA ALA A 199 -3.05 -17.51 -1.96
C ALA A 199 -1.94 -18.28 -1.24
N GLU A 200 -2.18 -19.52 -0.81
CA GLU A 200 -1.15 -20.37 -0.21
C GLU A 200 -0.04 -20.73 -1.20
N MET A 201 -0.43 -21.07 -2.42
CA MET A 201 0.52 -21.34 -3.52
C MET A 201 1.34 -20.08 -3.89
N GLN A 202 0.70 -18.92 -3.95
CA GLN A 202 1.36 -17.63 -4.20
C GLN A 202 2.33 -17.25 -3.06
N LEU A 203 1.97 -17.52 -1.79
CA LEU A 203 2.88 -17.32 -0.65
C LEU A 203 4.10 -18.24 -0.73
N ALA A 204 3.92 -19.51 -1.12
CA ALA A 204 5.01 -20.44 -1.33
C ALA A 204 5.92 -20.01 -2.48
N ASN A 205 5.33 -19.39 -3.52
CA ASN A 205 6.06 -18.80 -4.64
C ASN A 205 6.64 -17.40 -4.35
N ASN A 206 6.57 -16.92 -3.10
CA ASN A 206 6.99 -15.57 -2.67
C ASN A 206 6.24 -14.40 -3.33
N ASP A 207 5.09 -14.63 -3.95
CA ASP A 207 4.24 -13.57 -4.50
C ASP A 207 3.23 -13.09 -3.43
N PHE A 208 3.72 -12.26 -2.51
CA PHE A 208 2.92 -11.72 -1.41
C PHE A 208 1.78 -10.80 -1.89
N MET A 209 1.99 -10.07 -2.99
CA MET A 209 0.97 -9.12 -3.48
C MET A 209 -0.21 -9.84 -4.11
N ALA A 210 0.02 -10.87 -4.90
CA ALA A 210 -1.04 -11.71 -5.44
C ALA A 210 -1.82 -12.42 -4.31
N ALA A 211 -1.11 -12.98 -3.32
CA ALA A 211 -1.72 -13.62 -2.15
C ALA A 211 -2.61 -12.66 -1.35
N ILE A 212 -2.16 -11.42 -1.12
CA ILE A 212 -2.96 -10.37 -0.47
C ILE A 212 -4.24 -10.09 -1.26
N SER A 213 -4.16 -10.01 -2.60
CA SER A 213 -5.31 -9.79 -3.46
C SER A 213 -6.35 -10.91 -3.33
N ASP A 214 -5.90 -12.17 -3.30
CA ASP A 214 -6.77 -13.32 -3.14
C ASP A 214 -7.42 -13.36 -1.75
N ILE A 215 -6.65 -13.17 -0.67
CA ILE A 215 -7.21 -13.15 0.69
C ILE A 215 -8.15 -11.96 0.88
N LYS A 216 -7.86 -10.81 0.28
CA LYS A 216 -8.81 -9.68 0.27
C LYS A 216 -10.11 -10.03 -0.46
N THR A 217 -10.06 -10.88 -1.47
CA THR A 217 -11.26 -11.39 -2.15
C THR A 217 -12.03 -12.34 -1.25
N THR A 218 -11.35 -13.24 -0.50
CA THR A 218 -12.05 -14.12 0.45
C THR A 218 -12.78 -13.35 1.54
N THR A 219 -12.20 -12.27 2.08
CA THR A 219 -12.87 -11.43 3.10
C THR A 219 -14.08 -10.66 2.55
N LYS A 220 -14.13 -10.41 1.23
CA LYS A 220 -15.31 -9.83 0.58
C LYS A 220 -16.40 -10.87 0.34
N LEU A 221 -16.02 -12.09 -0.04
CA LEU A 221 -16.97 -13.19 -0.26
C LEU A 221 -17.56 -13.70 1.04
N GLN A 222 -16.77 -13.69 2.11
CA GLN A 222 -17.13 -14.13 3.45
C GLN A 222 -16.81 -13.02 4.45
N SER A 223 -17.72 -12.05 4.58
CA SER A 223 -17.50 -10.87 5.44
C SER A 223 -17.51 -11.20 6.95
N ASP A 224 -17.88 -12.41 7.33
CA ASP A 224 -17.84 -12.96 8.68
C ASP A 224 -16.59 -13.84 8.95
N ASN A 225 -15.63 -13.88 8.02
CA ASN A 225 -14.39 -14.65 8.14
C ASN A 225 -13.33 -13.92 8.99
N THR A 226 -13.40 -14.11 10.30
CA THR A 226 -12.47 -13.52 11.28
C THR A 226 -11.01 -13.88 11.00
N GLU A 227 -10.74 -15.17 10.72
CA GLU A 227 -9.39 -15.67 10.41
C GLU A 227 -8.85 -15.06 9.09
N GLY A 228 -9.72 -14.87 8.09
CA GLY A 228 -9.37 -14.21 6.84
C GLY A 228 -8.86 -12.78 7.06
N TYR A 229 -9.52 -12.00 7.92
CA TYR A 229 -9.08 -10.66 8.28
C TYR A 229 -7.76 -10.66 9.06
N LEU A 230 -7.55 -11.62 9.96
CA LEU A 230 -6.29 -11.79 10.68
C LEU A 230 -5.14 -12.11 9.72
N LYS A 231 -5.34 -13.10 8.83
CA LYS A 231 -4.35 -13.51 7.81
C LYS A 231 -4.01 -12.34 6.88
N LEU A 232 -5.03 -11.62 6.39
CA LEU A 232 -4.85 -10.44 5.56
C LEU A 232 -4.04 -9.34 6.27
N SER A 233 -4.40 -9.04 7.51
CA SER A 233 -3.70 -8.03 8.29
C SER A 233 -2.24 -8.40 8.55
N LYS A 234 -1.94 -9.66 8.89
CA LYS A 234 -0.57 -10.15 9.08
C LYS A 234 0.26 -10.04 7.79
N LEU A 235 -0.32 -10.37 6.64
CA LEU A 235 0.37 -10.26 5.34
C LEU A 235 0.62 -8.82 4.94
N LEU A 236 -0.38 -7.94 5.09
CA LEU A 236 -0.22 -6.51 4.84
C LEU A 236 0.88 -5.91 5.71
N TYR A 237 0.95 -6.29 6.98
CA TYR A 237 2.02 -5.86 7.87
C TYR A 237 3.39 -6.37 7.43
N LYS A 238 3.46 -7.64 6.99
CA LYS A 238 4.70 -8.26 6.49
C LYS A 238 5.27 -7.52 5.26
N VAL A 239 4.40 -6.98 4.40
CA VAL A 239 4.83 -6.20 3.21
C VAL A 239 4.99 -4.69 3.48
N GLY A 240 4.92 -4.25 4.75
CA GLY A 240 5.14 -2.85 5.12
C GLY A 240 3.88 -1.98 5.17
N GLN A 241 2.72 -2.50 4.78
CA GLN A 241 1.46 -1.75 4.71
C GLN A 241 0.76 -1.68 6.08
N ALA A 242 1.34 -0.95 7.04
CA ALA A 242 0.86 -0.89 8.43
C ALA A 242 -0.55 -0.31 8.56
N THR A 243 -0.89 0.72 7.78
CA THR A 243 -2.22 1.38 7.80
C THR A 243 -3.32 0.43 7.32
N ASP A 244 -3.11 -0.27 6.21
CA ASP A 244 -4.08 -1.26 5.72
C ASP A 244 -4.16 -2.48 6.63
N SER A 245 -3.04 -2.91 7.21
CA SER A 245 -3.02 -3.94 8.25
C SER A 245 -3.90 -3.54 9.44
N LEU A 246 -3.75 -2.29 9.95
CA LEU A 246 -4.55 -1.79 11.06
C LEU A 246 -6.05 -1.75 10.72
N LYS A 247 -6.40 -1.39 9.50
CA LYS A 247 -7.79 -1.38 9.03
C LYS A 247 -8.40 -2.79 9.09
N ASN A 248 -7.70 -3.79 8.57
CA ASN A 248 -8.20 -5.16 8.51
C ASN A 248 -8.25 -5.86 9.87
N ILE A 249 -7.27 -5.61 10.77
CA ILE A 249 -7.32 -6.20 12.11
C ILE A 249 -8.46 -5.61 12.96
N ARG A 250 -8.90 -4.38 12.69
CA ARG A 250 -10.10 -3.81 13.29
C ARG A 250 -11.37 -4.54 12.86
N GLU A 251 -11.45 -4.99 11.61
CA GLU A 251 -12.59 -5.79 11.15
C GLU A 251 -12.63 -7.16 11.88
N CYS A 252 -11.46 -7.82 12.08
CA CYS A 252 -11.41 -9.02 12.92
C CYS A 252 -12.01 -8.77 14.33
N LEU A 253 -11.62 -7.69 14.99
CA LEU A 253 -12.10 -7.36 16.35
C LEU A 253 -13.55 -6.87 16.41
N LYS A 254 -14.12 -6.39 15.29
CA LYS A 254 -15.57 -6.12 15.21
C LYS A 254 -16.38 -7.39 15.20
N LEU A 255 -15.86 -8.44 14.54
CA LEU A 255 -16.53 -9.75 14.45
C LEU A 255 -16.36 -10.55 15.75
N ASP A 256 -15.15 -10.54 16.31
CA ASP A 256 -14.82 -11.21 17.57
C ASP A 256 -13.91 -10.31 18.43
N PRO A 257 -14.48 -9.54 19.38
CA PRO A 257 -13.74 -8.63 20.25
C PRO A 257 -12.72 -9.34 21.17
N ASP A 258 -12.96 -10.60 21.49
CA ASP A 258 -12.14 -11.40 22.42
C ASP A 258 -11.17 -12.35 21.70
N HIS A 259 -11.03 -12.19 20.38
CA HIS A 259 -10.16 -13.05 19.59
C HIS A 259 -8.71 -13.02 20.09
N LYS A 260 -8.17 -14.19 20.45
CA LYS A 260 -6.90 -14.33 21.16
C LYS A 260 -5.69 -13.77 20.42
N GLU A 261 -5.68 -13.83 19.08
CA GLU A 261 -4.58 -13.35 18.25
C GLU A 261 -4.82 -11.93 17.70
N CYS A 262 -6.07 -11.58 17.36
CA CYS A 262 -6.36 -10.27 16.79
C CYS A 262 -6.06 -9.13 17.74
N PHE A 263 -6.38 -9.26 19.02
CA PHE A 263 -6.19 -8.19 20.00
C PHE A 263 -4.71 -7.86 20.28
N PRO A 264 -3.82 -8.83 20.56
CA PRO A 264 -2.40 -8.55 20.69
C PRO A 264 -1.78 -7.98 19.43
N PHE A 265 -2.14 -8.52 18.25
CA PHE A 265 -1.63 -8.04 16.98
C PHE A 265 -2.13 -6.62 16.66
N TYR A 266 -3.39 -6.32 16.94
CA TYR A 266 -3.94 -4.96 16.83
C TYR A 266 -3.14 -3.95 17.67
N LYS A 267 -2.80 -4.30 18.93
CA LYS A 267 -2.00 -3.41 19.78
C LYS A 267 -0.63 -3.13 19.17
N LYS A 268 0.03 -4.17 18.62
CA LYS A 268 1.33 -4.04 17.94
C LYS A 268 1.20 -3.11 16.73
N VAL A 269 0.30 -3.43 15.81
CA VAL A 269 0.13 -2.68 14.54
C VAL A 269 -0.28 -1.24 14.79
N LYS A 270 -1.26 -1.01 15.71
CA LYS A 270 -1.73 0.33 16.06
C LYS A 270 -0.60 1.22 16.60
N LYS A 271 0.29 0.64 17.41
CA LYS A 271 1.44 1.36 17.98
C LYS A 271 2.43 1.77 16.90
N ILE A 272 2.77 0.87 15.99
CA ILE A 272 3.71 1.11 14.89
C ILE A 272 3.12 2.10 13.89
N GLU A 273 1.89 1.88 13.45
CA GLU A 273 1.19 2.76 12.50
C GLU A 273 1.08 4.19 13.04
N LYS A 274 0.77 4.35 14.33
CA LYS A 274 0.76 5.67 14.97
C LYS A 274 2.11 6.37 14.83
N PHE A 275 3.22 5.69 15.10
CA PHE A 275 4.55 6.30 14.99
C PHE A 275 4.91 6.67 13.54
N ILE A 276 4.55 5.80 12.57
CA ILE A 276 4.75 6.09 11.14
C ILE A 276 3.95 7.34 10.73
N THR A 277 2.67 7.39 11.08
CA THR A 277 1.78 8.51 10.73
C THR A 277 2.22 9.82 11.41
N GLU A 278 2.62 9.76 12.69
CA GLU A 278 3.14 10.94 13.40
C GLU A 278 4.47 11.43 12.80
N ALA A 279 5.36 10.50 12.38
CA ALA A 279 6.61 10.87 11.72
C ALA A 279 6.35 11.51 10.35
N GLN A 280 5.43 10.95 9.55
CA GLN A 280 5.04 11.52 8.26
C GLN A 280 4.43 12.91 8.40
N SER A 281 3.50 13.08 9.35
CA SER A 281 2.88 14.38 9.62
C SER A 281 3.90 15.42 10.10
N ALA A 282 4.84 15.03 10.97
CA ALA A 282 5.91 15.89 11.43
C ALA A 282 6.86 16.31 10.29
N LEU A 283 7.15 15.39 9.35
CA LEU A 283 7.94 15.69 8.15
C LEU A 283 7.23 16.72 7.25
N GLU A 284 5.94 16.54 6.99
CA GLU A 284 5.12 17.48 6.22
C GLU A 284 5.08 18.87 6.85
N ASN A 285 5.00 18.93 8.18
CA ASN A 285 5.01 20.17 8.95
C ASN A 285 6.40 20.76 9.18
N LYS A 286 7.48 20.08 8.71
CA LYS A 286 8.89 20.45 8.94
C LYS A 286 9.31 20.43 10.41
N GLU A 287 8.64 19.64 11.22
CA GLU A 287 8.95 19.37 12.63
C GLU A 287 9.95 18.22 12.73
N TYR A 288 11.17 18.44 12.21
CA TYR A 288 12.17 17.38 12.03
C TYR A 288 12.56 16.61 13.31
N PRO A 289 12.69 17.27 14.49
CA PRO A 289 12.98 16.53 15.73
C PRO A 289 11.89 15.52 16.09
N ASP A 290 10.62 15.87 15.88
CA ASP A 290 9.50 14.98 16.13
C ASP A 290 9.42 13.87 15.08
N CYS A 291 9.73 14.18 13.81
CA CYS A 291 9.87 13.19 12.74
C CYS A 291 10.91 12.13 13.11
N ILE A 292 12.12 12.55 13.47
CA ILE A 292 13.22 11.65 13.87
C ILE A 292 12.81 10.81 15.08
N SER A 293 12.30 11.45 16.15
CA SER A 293 11.91 10.75 17.37
C SER A 293 10.84 9.67 17.11
N ASN A 294 9.84 9.96 16.28
CA ASN A 294 8.79 8.97 15.97
C ASN A 294 9.30 7.86 15.05
N ALA A 295 10.11 8.16 14.04
CA ALA A 295 10.70 7.15 13.18
C ALA A 295 11.66 6.22 13.95
N GLU A 296 12.43 6.73 14.90
CA GLU A 296 13.24 5.91 15.82
C GLU A 296 12.38 4.97 16.69
N LYS A 297 11.20 5.44 17.14
CA LYS A 297 10.25 4.59 17.88
C LYS A 297 9.73 3.43 17.03
N VAL A 298 9.60 3.59 15.70
CA VAL A 298 9.27 2.48 14.80
C VAL A 298 10.36 1.41 14.91
N LEU A 299 11.63 1.77 14.71
CA LEU A 299 12.76 0.83 14.75
C LEU A 299 13.00 0.22 16.15
N LYS A 300 12.68 0.94 17.20
CA LYS A 300 12.75 0.43 18.58
C LYS A 300 11.72 -0.66 18.87
N ASN A 301 10.52 -0.54 18.27
CA ASN A 301 9.37 -1.40 18.55
C ASN A 301 9.16 -2.51 17.51
N GLU A 302 9.78 -2.41 16.34
CA GLU A 302 9.78 -3.44 15.31
C GLU A 302 11.21 -3.84 14.95
N LYS A 303 11.53 -5.12 15.08
CA LYS A 303 12.86 -5.68 14.81
C LYS A 303 12.84 -6.92 13.92
N GLU A 304 11.64 -7.41 13.62
CA GLU A 304 11.45 -8.70 12.95
C GLU A 304 11.00 -8.54 11.50
N ILE A 305 10.24 -7.48 11.19
CA ILE A 305 9.64 -7.29 9.87
C ILE A 305 10.47 -6.28 9.06
N PRO A 306 11.28 -6.75 8.07
CA PRO A 306 12.19 -5.89 7.32
C PRO A 306 11.50 -4.73 6.61
N ASN A 307 10.32 -4.95 6.04
CA ASN A 307 9.60 -3.90 5.32
C ASN A 307 9.09 -2.78 6.25
N ILE A 308 8.70 -3.09 7.49
CA ILE A 308 8.35 -2.05 8.47
C ILE A 308 9.62 -1.33 8.97
N MET A 309 10.72 -2.05 9.15
CA MET A 309 12.00 -1.43 9.49
C MET A 309 12.48 -0.52 8.37
N PHE A 310 12.29 -0.93 7.11
CA PHE A 310 12.59 -0.12 5.94
C PHE A 310 11.78 1.20 5.96
N GLU A 311 10.47 1.16 6.21
CA GLU A 311 9.64 2.37 6.35
C GLU A 311 10.16 3.32 7.44
N GLY A 312 10.54 2.78 8.60
CA GLY A 312 11.15 3.56 9.68
C GLY A 312 12.48 4.22 9.26
N LYS A 313 13.35 3.46 8.57
CA LYS A 313 14.63 3.97 8.08
C LYS A 313 14.46 4.96 6.94
N LYS A 314 13.49 4.75 6.03
CA LYS A 314 13.15 5.69 4.95
C LYS A 314 12.73 7.04 5.52
N LEU A 315 11.87 7.04 6.54
CA LEU A 315 11.48 8.26 7.25
C LEU A 315 12.68 8.95 7.91
N LEU A 316 13.52 8.20 8.65
CA LEU A 316 14.73 8.76 9.27
C LEU A 316 15.69 9.36 8.24
N CYS A 317 15.94 8.64 7.12
CA CYS A 317 16.78 9.11 6.03
C CYS A 317 16.30 10.49 5.54
N THR A 318 15.01 10.63 5.25
CA THR A 318 14.44 11.89 4.79
C THR A 318 14.49 12.98 5.86
N CYS A 319 14.11 12.65 7.13
CA CYS A 319 14.10 13.64 8.21
C CYS A 319 15.48 14.16 8.55
N TYR A 320 16.50 13.30 8.57
CA TYR A 320 17.91 13.74 8.77
C TYR A 320 18.42 14.57 7.59
N THR A 321 18.07 14.20 6.35
CA THR A 321 18.47 15.01 5.16
C THR A 321 17.84 16.40 5.20
N GLU A 322 16.53 16.49 5.47
CA GLU A 322 15.81 17.76 5.52
C GLU A 322 16.21 18.64 6.72
N SER A 323 16.69 18.03 7.81
CA SER A 323 17.21 18.75 8.98
C SER A 323 18.71 19.07 8.89
N GLU A 324 19.36 18.83 7.74
CA GLU A 324 20.79 19.07 7.50
C GLU A 324 21.72 18.26 8.43
N GLN A 325 21.24 17.15 8.99
CA GLN A 325 22.05 16.18 9.75
C GLN A 325 22.61 15.14 8.78
N SER A 326 23.55 15.60 7.94
CA SER A 326 23.97 14.86 6.74
C SER A 326 24.71 13.57 7.01
N ASP A 327 25.52 13.50 8.06
CA ASP A 327 26.29 12.30 8.40
C ASP A 327 25.36 11.16 8.86
N GLU A 328 24.39 11.49 9.72
CA GLU A 328 23.33 10.57 10.16
C GLU A 328 22.44 10.15 8.99
N ALA A 329 22.08 11.11 8.11
CA ALA A 329 21.31 10.85 6.91
C ALA A 329 22.02 9.83 6.00
N ILE A 330 23.28 10.05 5.66
CA ILE A 330 24.07 9.16 4.80
C ILE A 330 24.10 7.74 5.37
N GLN A 331 24.35 7.61 6.67
CA GLN A 331 24.42 6.32 7.33
C GLN A 331 23.09 5.58 7.28
N ILE A 332 21.99 6.22 7.69
CA ILE A 332 20.69 5.56 7.75
C ILE A 332 20.12 5.28 6.37
N CYS A 333 20.35 6.17 5.38
CA CYS A 333 19.95 5.94 3.99
C CYS A 333 20.66 4.71 3.40
N LYS A 334 21.97 4.54 3.72
CA LYS A 334 22.72 3.34 3.31
C LYS A 334 22.09 2.08 3.91
N GLU A 335 21.81 2.09 5.20
CA GLU A 335 21.16 0.96 5.88
C GLU A 335 19.75 0.65 5.35
N ALA A 336 19.03 1.67 4.90
CA ALA A 336 17.72 1.49 4.26
C ALA A 336 17.84 0.81 2.88
N LEU A 337 18.83 1.24 2.07
CA LEU A 337 19.11 0.66 0.75
C LEU A 337 19.67 -0.76 0.80
N GLU A 338 20.23 -1.19 1.94
CA GLU A 338 20.59 -2.60 2.17
C GLU A 338 19.34 -3.51 2.33
N LEU A 339 18.18 -2.93 2.74
CA LEU A 339 16.93 -3.67 2.87
C LEU A 339 16.13 -3.67 1.56
N VAL A 340 15.98 -2.51 0.94
CA VAL A 340 15.18 -2.32 -0.28
C VAL A 340 15.78 -1.22 -1.13
N GLU A 341 15.91 -1.46 -2.44
CA GLU A 341 16.29 -0.43 -3.40
C GLU A 341 15.11 0.53 -3.62
N ASP A 342 15.30 1.81 -3.31
CA ASP A 342 14.23 2.83 -3.35
C ASP A 342 14.77 4.15 -3.90
N VAL A 343 14.08 4.68 -4.91
CA VAL A 343 14.48 5.92 -5.62
C VAL A 343 14.45 7.14 -4.71
N ASP A 344 13.49 7.25 -3.79
CA ASP A 344 13.40 8.39 -2.87
C ASP A 344 14.56 8.42 -1.89
N ILE A 345 15.03 7.25 -1.46
CA ILE A 345 16.20 7.15 -0.56
C ILE A 345 17.48 7.55 -1.29
N TYR A 346 17.64 7.16 -2.57
CA TYR A 346 18.78 7.66 -3.37
C TYR A 346 18.74 9.18 -3.49
N PHE A 347 17.56 9.80 -3.69
CA PHE A 347 17.44 11.25 -3.69
C PHE A 347 17.84 11.88 -2.37
N SER A 348 17.33 11.36 -1.25
CA SER A 348 17.65 11.89 0.08
C SER A 348 19.15 11.76 0.37
N ARG A 349 19.76 10.61 0.02
CA ARG A 349 21.20 10.40 0.23
C ARG A 349 22.04 11.29 -0.66
N ALA A 350 21.65 11.48 -1.93
CA ALA A 350 22.35 12.37 -2.85
C ALA A 350 22.33 13.83 -2.35
N GLU A 351 21.21 14.30 -1.82
CA GLU A 351 21.12 15.64 -1.20
C GLU A 351 22.01 15.73 0.04
N ALA A 352 22.05 14.71 0.91
CA ALA A 352 22.93 14.68 2.06
C ALA A 352 24.43 14.69 1.63
N TYR A 353 24.78 13.98 0.56
CA TYR A 353 26.13 14.06 -0.02
C TYR A 353 26.45 15.46 -0.57
N LEU A 354 25.46 16.15 -1.18
CA LEU A 354 25.67 17.53 -1.64
C LEU A 354 25.84 18.53 -0.50
N GLN A 355 25.22 18.28 0.66
CA GLN A 355 25.38 19.11 1.86
C GLN A 355 26.79 18.96 2.47
N THR A 356 27.40 17.77 2.33
CA THR A 356 28.77 17.47 2.83
C THR A 356 29.85 17.62 1.77
N GLU A 357 29.54 18.19 0.62
CA GLU A 357 30.49 18.39 -0.51
C GLU A 357 31.03 17.06 -1.08
N MET A 358 30.36 15.91 -0.85
CA MET A 358 30.72 14.60 -1.39
C MET A 358 30.11 14.42 -2.79
N TYR A 359 30.59 15.21 -3.74
CA TYR A 359 29.95 15.33 -5.08
C TYR A 359 29.98 14.03 -5.87
N ASP A 360 31.06 13.25 -5.84
CA ASP A 360 31.19 11.98 -6.57
C ASP A 360 30.15 10.95 -6.12
N ASP A 361 29.87 10.92 -4.83
CA ASP A 361 28.87 10.02 -4.26
C ASP A 361 27.45 10.47 -4.63
N ALA A 362 27.17 11.77 -4.59
CA ALA A 362 25.90 12.33 -5.06
C ALA A 362 25.65 12.02 -6.55
N LEU A 363 26.70 12.19 -7.40
CA LEU A 363 26.62 11.87 -8.83
C LEU A 363 26.32 10.39 -9.07
N ARG A 364 26.90 9.49 -8.24
CA ARG A 364 26.66 8.06 -8.33
C ARG A 364 25.21 7.73 -8.04
N ASP A 365 24.63 8.33 -7.01
CA ASP A 365 23.24 8.10 -6.63
C ASP A 365 22.27 8.62 -7.70
N TYR A 366 22.47 9.83 -8.25
CA TYR A 366 21.63 10.34 -9.34
C TYR A 366 21.76 9.48 -10.60
N ARG A 367 22.94 8.95 -10.94
CA ARG A 367 23.10 8.02 -12.06
C ARG A 367 22.38 6.73 -11.80
N ARG A 368 22.40 6.22 -10.56
CA ARG A 368 21.65 5.01 -10.20
C ARG A 368 20.15 5.20 -10.39
N ILE A 369 19.60 6.35 -10.01
CA ILE A 369 18.19 6.66 -10.27
C ILE A 369 17.90 6.64 -11.78
N LEU A 370 18.78 7.20 -12.61
CA LEU A 370 18.60 7.23 -14.08
C LEU A 370 18.80 5.86 -14.74
N GLU A 371 19.48 4.92 -14.11
CA GLU A 371 19.52 3.52 -14.53
C GLU A 371 18.18 2.83 -14.30
N ILE A 372 17.50 3.16 -13.19
CA ILE A 372 16.17 2.62 -12.85
C ILE A 372 15.08 3.29 -13.70
N ASP A 373 15.10 4.61 -13.81
CA ASP A 373 14.17 5.42 -14.60
C ASP A 373 14.92 6.47 -15.44
N PRO A 374 15.23 6.16 -16.71
CA PRO A 374 15.96 7.05 -17.62
C PRO A 374 15.25 8.38 -17.93
N HIS A 375 13.95 8.46 -17.65
CA HIS A 375 13.14 9.66 -17.90
C HIS A 375 12.92 10.52 -16.66
N ASN A 376 13.55 10.21 -15.54
CA ASN A 376 13.39 10.96 -14.31
C ASN A 376 14.02 12.36 -14.38
N GLU A 377 13.20 13.36 -14.64
CA GLU A 377 13.65 14.75 -14.79
C GLU A 377 14.26 15.34 -13.51
N ARG A 378 13.76 14.94 -12.34
CA ARG A 378 14.35 15.35 -11.05
C ARG A 378 15.77 14.84 -10.88
N ALA A 379 16.05 13.61 -11.31
CA ALA A 379 17.40 13.04 -11.25
C ALA A 379 18.35 13.70 -12.26
N LYS A 380 17.89 14.00 -13.48
CA LYS A 380 18.67 14.75 -14.48
C LYS A 380 19.05 16.13 -13.97
N GLU A 381 18.12 16.85 -13.36
CA GLU A 381 18.40 18.16 -12.77
C GLU A 381 19.36 18.05 -11.58
N GLY A 382 19.14 17.06 -10.69
CA GLY A 382 20.04 16.78 -9.56
C GLY A 382 21.48 16.49 -10.02
N LEU A 383 21.62 15.65 -11.04
CA LEU A 383 22.92 15.32 -11.64
C LEU A 383 23.61 16.58 -12.16
N ARG A 384 22.93 17.40 -12.95
CA ARG A 384 23.47 18.65 -13.48
C ARG A 384 23.89 19.61 -12.36
N LYS A 385 23.07 19.75 -11.33
CA LYS A 385 23.36 20.60 -10.17
C LYS A 385 24.59 20.10 -9.39
N ALA A 386 24.71 18.78 -9.21
CA ALA A 386 25.86 18.15 -8.58
C ALA A 386 27.15 18.40 -9.39
N GLU A 387 27.12 18.19 -10.72
CA GLU A 387 28.25 18.47 -11.62
C GLU A 387 28.67 19.95 -11.58
N GLN A 388 27.70 20.84 -11.56
CA GLN A 388 27.95 22.28 -11.47
C GLN A 388 28.62 22.64 -10.13
N ARG A 389 28.13 22.11 -9.01
CA ARG A 389 28.72 22.35 -7.68
C ARG A 389 30.11 21.75 -7.59
N GLN A 390 30.35 20.54 -8.13
CA GLN A 390 31.65 19.91 -8.20
C GLN A 390 32.65 20.79 -8.97
N LYS A 391 32.28 21.18 -10.20
CA LYS A 391 33.12 22.11 -11.00
C LYS A 391 33.37 23.43 -10.29
N GLN A 392 32.41 23.94 -9.53
CA GLN A 392 32.58 25.18 -8.77
C GLN A 392 33.49 24.98 -7.56
N SER A 393 33.44 23.81 -6.88
CA SER A 393 34.33 23.48 -5.77
C SER A 393 35.78 23.23 -6.22
N GLU A 394 35.94 22.72 -7.44
CA GLU A 394 37.26 22.51 -8.09
C GLU A 394 37.89 23.81 -8.55
N LYS A 395 37.10 24.89 -8.72
CA LYS A 395 37.63 26.21 -9.04
C LYS A 395 38.50 26.72 -7.90
N ARG A 396 39.76 26.90 -8.20
CA ARG A 396 40.76 27.36 -7.24
C ARG A 396 40.42 28.78 -6.77
N ASP A 397 40.16 28.98 -5.47
CA ASP A 397 40.12 30.34 -4.90
C ASP A 397 41.54 30.73 -4.47
N TYR A 398 42.23 31.39 -5.39
CA TYR A 398 43.62 31.79 -5.20
C TYR A 398 43.82 32.71 -3.99
N TYR A 399 42.84 33.54 -3.63
CA TYR A 399 42.93 34.38 -2.43
C TYR A 399 42.85 33.54 -1.15
N LYS A 400 41.93 32.55 -1.13
CA LYS A 400 41.76 31.62 0.01
C LYS A 400 43.00 30.69 0.15
N ILE A 401 43.56 30.25 -0.96
CA ILE A 401 44.77 29.40 -0.96
C ILE A 401 45.98 30.15 -0.29
N LEU A 402 46.16 31.43 -0.58
CA LEU A 402 47.21 32.25 0.08
C LEU A 402 46.79 32.84 1.43
N GLY A 403 45.50 32.74 1.80
CA GLY A 403 44.97 33.32 3.04
C GLY A 403 44.99 34.86 3.04
N VAL A 404 44.76 35.51 1.90
CA VAL A 404 44.76 36.95 1.75
C VAL A 404 43.38 37.49 1.34
N LYS A 405 43.10 38.74 1.65
CA LYS A 405 41.86 39.39 1.22
C LYS A 405 41.89 39.69 -0.29
N ARG A 406 40.72 39.75 -0.94
CA ARG A 406 40.61 40.14 -2.36
C ARG A 406 41.17 41.52 -2.66
N SER A 407 41.22 42.41 -1.69
CA SER A 407 41.85 43.75 -1.76
C SER A 407 43.38 43.75 -1.53
N ALA A 408 44.00 42.58 -1.34
CA ALA A 408 45.41 42.48 -1.02
C ALA A 408 46.31 43.07 -2.12
N THR A 409 47.32 43.79 -1.70
CA THR A 409 48.35 44.35 -2.58
C THR A 409 49.33 43.25 -3.06
N LYS A 410 50.01 43.50 -4.18
CA LYS A 410 51.04 42.60 -4.71
C LYS A 410 52.11 42.24 -3.66
N LYS A 411 52.49 43.21 -2.80
CA LYS A 411 53.47 42.97 -1.70
C LYS A 411 52.90 42.00 -0.65
N GLU A 412 51.64 42.12 -0.29
CA GLU A 412 50.99 41.22 0.67
C GLU A 412 50.82 39.82 0.11
N ILE A 413 50.46 39.69 -1.18
CA ILE A 413 50.32 38.41 -1.88
C ILE A 413 51.71 37.70 -1.88
N VAL A 414 52.78 38.37 -2.26
CA VAL A 414 54.14 37.78 -2.25
C VAL A 414 54.58 37.37 -0.85
N LYS A 415 54.23 38.16 0.17
CA LYS A 415 54.56 37.84 1.57
C LYS A 415 53.79 36.58 2.04
N ALA A 416 52.50 36.49 1.71
CA ALA A 416 51.65 35.34 2.02
C ALA A 416 52.15 34.07 1.29
N TYR A 417 52.47 34.19 -0.01
CA TYR A 417 53.09 33.11 -0.77
C TYR A 417 54.35 32.55 -0.09
N ARG A 418 55.30 33.41 0.28
CA ARG A 418 56.53 32.97 0.94
C ARG A 418 56.26 32.17 2.21
N LYS A 419 55.33 32.66 3.05
CA LYS A 419 54.90 31.99 4.29
C LYS A 419 54.27 30.62 4.02
N MET A 420 53.36 30.53 3.04
CA MET A 420 52.68 29.29 2.71
C MET A 420 53.61 28.30 2.01
N ALA A 421 54.44 28.75 1.09
CA ALA A 421 55.43 27.92 0.41
C ALA A 421 56.48 27.32 1.38
N GLN A 422 56.93 28.10 2.36
CA GLN A 422 57.80 27.58 3.41
C GLN A 422 57.12 26.51 4.26
N LYS A 423 55.84 26.74 4.61
CA LYS A 423 55.04 25.78 5.43
C LYS A 423 54.82 24.47 4.68
N TRP A 424 54.44 24.55 3.41
CA TRP A 424 54.04 23.39 2.62
C TRP A 424 55.12 22.90 1.64
N HIS A 425 56.39 23.22 1.94
CA HIS A 425 57.48 22.68 1.13
C HIS A 425 57.56 21.15 1.27
N PRO A 426 57.62 20.37 0.16
CA PRO A 426 57.62 18.92 0.22
C PRO A 426 58.76 18.33 1.08
N ASP A 427 59.90 19.03 1.14
CA ASP A 427 61.04 18.59 1.94
C ASP A 427 60.79 18.60 3.45
N ASN A 428 59.78 19.33 3.92
CA ASN A 428 59.41 19.31 5.34
C ASN A 428 58.65 18.02 5.72
N TYR A 429 58.23 17.21 4.76
CA TYR A 429 57.37 16.03 4.95
C TYR A 429 58.01 14.75 4.37
N THR A 430 59.31 14.65 4.29
CA THR A 430 60.03 13.53 3.68
C THR A 430 59.82 12.18 4.38
N LEU A 431 59.41 12.19 5.66
CA LEU A 431 59.24 10.99 6.47
C LEU A 431 57.83 10.40 6.39
N ASP A 432 56.85 11.14 5.86
CA ASP A 432 55.47 10.72 5.71
C ASP A 432 55.02 10.87 4.24
N GLU A 433 54.95 9.77 3.53
CA GLU A 433 54.66 9.75 2.09
C GLU A 433 53.25 10.28 1.77
N LYS A 434 52.27 10.09 2.69
CA LYS A 434 50.91 10.65 2.53
C LYS A 434 50.90 12.17 2.70
N MET A 435 51.57 12.66 3.75
CA MET A 435 51.71 14.09 3.99
C MET A 435 52.56 14.76 2.91
N LYS A 436 53.58 14.07 2.38
CA LYS A 436 54.37 14.57 1.26
C LYS A 436 53.52 14.81 0.01
N LYS A 437 52.69 13.86 -0.38
CA LYS A 437 51.76 14.02 -1.52
C LYS A 437 50.77 15.17 -1.31
N ILE A 438 50.26 15.34 -0.10
CA ILE A 438 49.40 16.48 0.26
C ILE A 438 50.16 17.79 0.16
N ALA A 439 51.40 17.83 0.66
CA ALA A 439 52.26 19.00 0.60
C ALA A 439 52.62 19.37 -0.85
N GLU A 440 52.93 18.41 -1.69
CA GLU A 440 53.18 18.60 -3.13
C GLU A 440 51.97 19.24 -3.82
N LYS A 441 50.74 18.69 -3.60
CA LYS A 441 49.50 19.26 -4.17
C LYS A 441 49.25 20.70 -3.69
N LYS A 442 49.37 20.94 -2.38
CA LYS A 442 49.20 22.29 -1.82
C LYS A 442 50.28 23.28 -2.31
N PHE A 443 51.52 22.82 -2.49
CA PHE A 443 52.60 23.65 -3.00
C PHE A 443 52.34 24.11 -4.45
N VAL A 444 51.81 23.20 -5.30
CA VAL A 444 51.39 23.53 -6.67
C VAL A 444 50.29 24.58 -6.65
N ASP A 445 49.27 24.42 -5.78
CA ASP A 445 48.17 25.37 -5.66
C ASP A 445 48.64 26.74 -5.15
N ILE A 446 49.55 26.78 -4.20
CA ILE A 446 50.20 28.01 -3.68
C ILE A 446 51.01 28.73 -4.76
N ALA A 447 51.73 27.98 -5.60
CA ALA A 447 52.50 28.54 -6.72
C ALA A 447 51.56 29.13 -7.81
N ALA A 448 50.49 28.41 -8.17
CA ALA A 448 49.46 28.86 -9.08
C ALA A 448 48.78 30.14 -8.57
N ALA A 449 48.42 30.17 -7.29
CA ALA A 449 47.81 31.35 -6.67
C ALA A 449 48.71 32.60 -6.71
N LYS A 450 50.02 32.42 -6.48
CA LYS A 450 50.98 33.52 -6.67
C LYS A 450 51.01 33.98 -8.11
N GLU A 451 51.12 33.07 -9.06
CA GLU A 451 51.18 33.40 -10.49
C GLU A 451 49.99 34.25 -10.92
N VAL A 452 48.78 33.79 -10.63
CA VAL A 452 47.55 34.48 -11.01
C VAL A 452 47.42 35.83 -10.32
N LEU A 453 47.61 35.87 -8.99
CA LEU A 453 47.31 37.08 -8.19
C LEU A 453 48.41 38.15 -8.27
N THR A 454 49.64 37.83 -8.73
CA THR A 454 50.72 38.83 -8.92
C THR A 454 50.76 39.41 -10.32
N ASP A 455 50.11 38.80 -11.30
CA ASP A 455 49.94 39.30 -12.66
C ASP A 455 48.62 40.05 -12.73
N GLU A 456 48.65 41.32 -13.13
CA GLU A 456 47.46 42.19 -13.13
C GLU A 456 46.39 41.74 -14.11
N GLU A 457 46.79 41.21 -15.28
CA GLU A 457 45.86 40.74 -16.30
C GLU A 457 45.16 39.42 -15.87
N LYS A 458 45.96 38.44 -15.38
CA LYS A 458 45.45 37.16 -14.86
C LYS A 458 44.59 37.38 -13.64
N ARG A 459 44.95 38.29 -12.74
CA ARG A 459 44.15 38.64 -11.56
C ARG A 459 42.82 39.25 -11.96
N ARG A 460 42.80 40.16 -12.95
CA ARG A 460 41.57 40.75 -13.48
C ARG A 460 40.65 39.70 -14.11
N GLN A 461 41.19 38.75 -14.90
CA GLN A 461 40.45 37.65 -15.47
C GLN A 461 39.83 36.78 -14.37
N PHE A 462 40.61 36.43 -13.34
CA PHE A 462 40.15 35.67 -12.21
C PHE A 462 39.06 36.41 -11.42
N ASP A 463 39.21 37.70 -11.18
CA ASP A 463 38.22 38.55 -10.47
C ASP A 463 36.91 38.70 -11.29
N MET A 464 36.97 38.55 -12.62
CA MET A 464 35.80 38.48 -13.51
C MET A 464 35.16 37.07 -13.57
N GLY A 465 35.73 36.07 -12.87
CA GLY A 465 35.18 34.69 -12.79
C GLY A 465 35.79 33.70 -13.78
N GLU A 466 36.79 34.09 -14.57
CA GLU A 466 37.53 33.22 -15.50
C GLU A 466 38.84 32.76 -14.83
N ASP A 467 39.03 31.45 -14.67
CA ASP A 467 40.34 30.95 -14.18
C ASP A 467 41.35 30.94 -15.31
N PRO A 468 42.39 31.83 -15.27
CA PRO A 468 43.39 31.90 -16.34
C PRO A 468 44.31 30.67 -16.44
N LEU A 469 44.27 29.76 -15.49
CA LEU A 469 45.00 28.48 -15.48
C LEU A 469 44.12 27.27 -15.70
N ASP A 470 42.85 27.44 -16.06
CA ASP A 470 41.91 26.36 -16.38
C ASP A 470 42.29 25.70 -17.72
N PRO A 471 42.64 24.39 -17.74
CA PRO A 471 43.00 23.67 -18.97
C PRO A 471 41.89 23.62 -20.01
N GLU A 472 40.61 23.68 -19.60
CA GLU A 472 39.44 23.61 -20.48
C GLU A 472 39.17 24.97 -21.18
N SER A 473 39.68 26.08 -20.67
CA SER A 473 39.48 27.41 -21.27
C SER A 473 40.23 27.65 -22.59
N GLY A 474 41.07 26.72 -23.00
CA GLY A 474 41.82 26.78 -24.28
C GLY A 474 42.84 27.94 -24.41
N LYS A 475 42.96 28.78 -23.38
CA LYS A 475 43.85 29.97 -23.34
C LYS A 475 45.01 29.89 -22.37
N GLY A 476 45.02 28.88 -21.50
CA GLY A 476 46.04 28.72 -20.47
C GLY A 476 46.70 27.35 -20.53
N GLY A 477 47.89 27.25 -21.11
CA GLY A 477 48.73 26.08 -20.89
C GLY A 477 49.13 26.03 -19.41
N MET A 478 48.84 24.89 -18.72
CA MET A 478 49.51 24.66 -17.42
C MET A 478 50.98 24.93 -17.54
N PRO A 479 51.60 25.63 -16.59
CA PRO A 479 53.06 25.67 -16.51
C PRO A 479 53.51 24.21 -16.41
N ASN A 480 54.23 23.75 -17.42
CA ASN A 480 54.78 22.41 -17.49
C ASN A 480 55.87 22.31 -16.38
N PHE A 481 55.44 22.06 -15.13
CA PHE A 481 56.35 21.67 -14.09
C PHE A 481 56.73 20.21 -14.33
N HIS A 482 57.69 20.00 -15.25
CA HIS A 482 58.38 18.76 -15.41
C HIS A 482 59.17 18.52 -14.10
N PHE A 483 58.60 17.74 -13.19
CA PHE A 483 59.36 17.08 -12.15
C PHE A 483 60.26 16.05 -12.85
N GLN A 484 61.45 16.50 -13.36
CA GLN A 484 62.52 15.60 -13.65
C GLN A 484 62.96 15.00 -12.31
N HIS A 485 62.77 13.69 -12.16
CA HIS A 485 63.44 12.93 -11.13
C HIS A 485 64.93 13.09 -11.30
N PHE A 486 65.51 14.07 -10.60
CA PHE A 486 66.95 14.17 -10.40
C PHE A 486 67.30 13.38 -9.15
N HIS A 487 67.86 12.17 -9.35
CA HIS A 487 68.69 11.52 -8.34
C HIS A 487 69.94 12.28 -8.17
N GLY A 488 70.13 12.95 -7.01
CA GLY A 488 71.38 13.42 -6.48
C GLY A 488 71.80 14.83 -6.89
N SER A 489 71.35 15.83 -6.13
CA SER A 489 72.08 17.03 -5.70
C SER A 489 71.18 18.02 -5.02
N PRO A 490 71.55 18.77 -4.00
CA PRO A 490 70.66 19.69 -3.29
C PRO A 490 70.31 20.86 -4.19
N PHE A 491 68.99 21.06 -4.36
CA PHE A 491 68.45 22.18 -5.13
C PHE A 491 68.82 23.52 -4.50
N GLN A 492 69.76 24.25 -5.09
CA GLN A 492 69.92 25.68 -4.88
C GLN A 492 68.94 26.45 -5.75
N PHE A 493 67.79 26.85 -5.18
CA PHE A 493 67.00 27.89 -5.78
C PHE A 493 67.69 29.22 -5.67
N LYS A 494 68.30 29.70 -6.75
CA LYS A 494 68.73 31.08 -6.86
C LYS A 494 67.47 31.96 -7.05
N PHE A 495 67.03 32.57 -5.97
CA PHE A 495 66.05 33.66 -6.03
C PHE A 495 66.82 34.91 -6.59
N HIS A 496 66.48 35.34 -7.80
CA HIS A 496 66.78 36.69 -8.24
C HIS A 496 65.72 37.60 -7.67
N PHE A 497 66.11 38.51 -6.82
CA PHE A 497 65.33 39.60 -6.30
C PHE A 497 65.72 40.84 -7.06
N ASP A 498 64.91 41.39 -7.92
CA ASP A 498 64.89 42.77 -8.36
C ASP A 498 63.79 43.52 -7.56
#